data_ab957fa6310181bc109199b0120a9f67
#
_entry.id   ab957fa6310181bc109199b0120a9f67
#
_cell.length_a   1.000
_cell.length_b   1.000
_cell.length_c   1.000
_cell.angle_alpha   90.00
_cell.angle_beta   90.00
_cell.angle_gamma   90.00
#
_symmetry.space_group_name_H-M   'P 1'
#
loop_
_entity.id
_entity.type
_entity.pdbx_description
1 polymer ?
#
loop_
_entity_poly.entity_id
_entity_poly.type
_entity_poly.pdbx_seq_one_letter_code
_entity_poly.pdbx_strand_id
1 'polypeptide(L)'
;MITITNEDNMALMARYPDNYFDLAIVDPPYKIASQQKRGVGSRIDASGKMNEWNNELPSDEYFRELFRVSKGQIIWGANNFEGLPRTEYFTIWNKEQSVENFASLEYAWVSMSIGKPAKMFTYSIHKHNHSKGEKIHPTMKPVKLYEWLLMNYAKLNDKILDTHLGSGSHAIACHNLGFELTACELDKEYYEASLKRLKQHQQQLTMF
;
A
#
# COMPACT_ATOMS: atom_id res chain seq x y z
N MET A 1 -15.66 -1.21 9.57
CA MET A 1 -16.17 -1.90 8.34
C MET A 1 -15.08 -1.88 7.27
N ILE A 2 -14.92 -2.96 6.46
CA ILE A 2 -13.96 -3.00 5.35
C ILE A 2 -14.73 -3.13 4.04
N THR A 3 -14.56 -2.17 3.15
CA THR A 3 -15.17 -2.11 1.82
C THR A 3 -14.07 -2.15 0.77
N ILE A 4 -14.10 -3.14 -0.10
CA ILE A 4 -13.11 -3.32 -1.19
C ILE A 4 -13.87 -3.48 -2.50
N THR A 5 -13.48 -2.73 -3.53
CA THR A 5 -14.13 -2.73 -4.84
C THR A 5 -13.12 -3.02 -5.95
N ASN A 6 -13.58 -3.64 -7.04
CA ASN A 6 -12.78 -3.82 -8.26
C ASN A 6 -13.11 -2.72 -9.23
N GLU A 7 -12.34 -1.63 -9.19
CA GLU A 7 -12.56 -0.44 -10.01
C GLU A 7 -11.32 0.45 -10.07
N ASP A 8 -11.37 1.42 -10.94
CA ASP A 8 -10.38 2.49 -11.04
C ASP A 8 -10.41 3.41 -9.82
N ASN A 9 -9.24 3.85 -9.36
CA ASN A 9 -9.08 4.69 -8.19
C ASN A 9 -9.71 6.08 -8.33
N MET A 10 -9.72 6.67 -9.53
CA MET A 10 -10.36 7.95 -9.79
C MET A 10 -11.89 7.81 -9.69
N ALA A 11 -12.45 6.70 -10.20
CA ALA A 11 -13.87 6.39 -10.05
C ALA A 11 -14.27 6.18 -8.59
N LEU A 12 -13.43 5.52 -7.80
CA LEU A 12 -13.62 5.40 -6.36
C LEU A 12 -13.65 6.77 -5.69
N MET A 13 -12.58 7.57 -5.87
CA MET A 13 -12.43 8.87 -5.19
C MET A 13 -13.51 9.88 -5.56
N ALA A 14 -13.99 9.88 -6.82
CA ALA A 14 -15.04 10.79 -7.30
C ALA A 14 -16.37 10.69 -6.51
N ARG A 15 -16.62 9.58 -5.81
CA ARG A 15 -17.84 9.38 -5.01
C ARG A 15 -17.80 10.04 -3.63
N TYR A 16 -16.61 10.48 -3.19
CA TYR A 16 -16.42 11.00 -1.84
C TYR A 16 -16.24 12.52 -1.84
N PRO A 17 -16.81 13.21 -0.85
CA PRO A 17 -16.60 14.64 -0.69
C PRO A 17 -15.19 14.95 -0.21
N ASP A 18 -14.82 16.23 -0.24
CA ASP A 18 -13.54 16.72 0.28
C ASP A 18 -13.34 16.31 1.75
N ASN A 19 -12.12 15.88 2.08
CA ASN A 19 -11.72 15.51 3.42
C ASN A 19 -12.56 14.39 4.09
N TYR A 20 -13.17 13.52 3.30
CA TYR A 20 -14.00 12.42 3.81
C TYR A 20 -13.18 11.39 4.61
N PHE A 21 -11.99 11.05 4.10
CA PHE A 21 -11.08 10.12 4.76
C PHE A 21 -10.14 10.87 5.71
N ASP A 22 -9.89 10.29 6.87
CA ASP A 22 -8.97 10.87 7.84
C ASP A 22 -7.51 10.60 7.47
N LEU A 23 -7.23 9.41 6.92
CA LEU A 23 -5.90 9.01 6.50
C LEU A 23 -5.96 8.14 5.22
N ALA A 24 -5.19 8.52 4.21
CA ALA A 24 -4.90 7.67 3.05
C ALA A 24 -3.50 7.04 3.22
N ILE A 25 -3.40 5.71 3.06
CA ILE A 25 -2.13 4.99 3.00
C ILE A 25 -2.09 4.26 1.67
N VAL A 26 -1.28 4.74 0.73
CA VAL A 26 -1.30 4.30 -0.65
C VAL A 26 0.08 3.87 -1.14
N ASP A 27 0.10 2.88 -2.05
CA ASP A 27 1.30 2.37 -2.72
C ASP A 27 1.08 2.36 -4.24
N PRO A 28 0.99 3.54 -4.87
CA PRO A 28 0.72 3.63 -6.29
C PRO A 28 1.89 3.08 -7.12
N PRO A 29 1.65 2.61 -8.36
CA PRO A 29 2.69 2.05 -9.19
C PRO A 29 3.78 3.10 -9.51
N TYR A 30 5.03 2.65 -9.50
CA TYR A 30 6.17 3.47 -9.90
C TYR A 30 7.15 2.64 -10.74
N LYS A 31 7.66 3.23 -11.81
CA LYS A 31 8.60 2.57 -12.73
C LYS A 31 9.90 2.24 -11.98
N ILE A 32 10.18 0.97 -11.76
CA ILE A 32 11.47 0.55 -11.21
C ILE A 32 12.48 0.42 -12.35
N ALA A 33 13.18 1.50 -12.67
CA ALA A 33 14.12 1.60 -13.79
C ALA A 33 15.25 0.54 -13.77
N SER A 34 15.60 0.01 -12.59
CA SER A 34 16.66 -1.00 -12.44
C SER A 34 16.29 -2.37 -13.00
N GLN A 35 15.02 -2.64 -13.30
CA GLN A 35 14.54 -3.95 -13.74
C GLN A 35 14.57 -4.13 -15.26
N GLN A 36 14.61 -3.04 -16.03
CA GLN A 36 14.68 -3.10 -17.49
C GLN A 36 16.07 -3.47 -18.05
N LYS A 37 17.14 -3.32 -17.27
CA LYS A 37 18.53 -3.48 -17.78
C LYS A 37 19.25 -4.76 -17.38
N ARG A 38 18.70 -5.60 -16.55
CA ARG A 38 19.41 -6.80 -16.05
C ARG A 38 18.53 -8.03 -16.08
N GLY A 39 18.29 -8.69 -17.15
CA GLY A 39 17.85 -10.07 -17.35
C GLY A 39 17.51 -10.99 -16.16
N VAL A 40 17.41 -10.44 -14.96
CA VAL A 40 17.08 -11.12 -13.72
C VAL A 40 15.59 -10.89 -13.45
N GLY A 41 14.80 -11.83 -13.98
CA GLY A 41 13.40 -11.95 -13.61
C GLY A 41 12.54 -10.80 -14.12
N SER A 42 12.15 -10.85 -15.41
CA SER A 42 10.84 -10.30 -15.75
C SER A 42 9.92 -10.73 -14.62
N ARG A 43 9.30 -9.77 -13.91
CA ARG A 43 8.26 -10.10 -12.93
C ARG A 43 7.05 -10.61 -13.70
N ILE A 44 7.21 -11.78 -14.22
CA ILE A 44 6.15 -12.64 -14.63
C ILE A 44 5.52 -13.06 -13.31
N ASP A 45 4.26 -12.72 -13.08
CA ASP A 45 3.50 -13.30 -11.98
C ASP A 45 3.45 -14.83 -12.11
N ALA A 46 2.86 -15.49 -11.13
CA ALA A 46 2.71 -16.95 -11.17
C ALA A 46 1.92 -17.45 -12.40
N SER A 47 1.23 -16.57 -13.14
CA SER A 47 0.45 -16.85 -14.37
C SER A 47 1.23 -16.60 -15.66
N GLY A 48 2.44 -16.02 -15.59
CA GLY A 48 3.25 -15.73 -16.78
C GLY A 48 2.93 -14.39 -17.46
N LYS A 49 2.09 -13.53 -16.88
CA LYS A 49 1.79 -12.19 -17.38
C LYS A 49 2.87 -11.18 -16.99
N MET A 50 3.35 -10.40 -17.95
CA MET A 50 4.05 -9.14 -17.65
C MET A 50 3.05 -8.18 -17.00
N ASN A 51 3.41 -7.67 -15.83
CA ASN A 51 2.56 -6.75 -15.10
C ASN A 51 2.51 -5.38 -15.82
N GLU A 52 1.52 -5.19 -16.66
CA GLU A 52 1.27 -3.94 -17.40
C GLU A 52 0.93 -2.77 -16.47
N TRP A 53 0.37 -3.04 -15.28
CA TRP A 53 -0.01 -2.04 -14.29
C TRP A 53 1.14 -1.18 -13.74
N ASN A 54 2.40 -1.58 -13.91
CA ASN A 54 3.58 -0.83 -13.45
C ASN A 54 4.22 0.03 -14.55
N ASN A 55 3.56 0.22 -15.69
CA ASN A 55 4.13 0.93 -16.84
C ASN A 55 3.85 2.44 -16.81
N GLU A 56 2.88 2.89 -16.04
CA GLU A 56 2.51 4.30 -15.95
C GLU A 56 2.65 4.82 -14.53
N LEU A 57 3.20 6.02 -14.39
CA LEU A 57 3.20 6.75 -13.13
C LEU A 57 1.81 7.31 -12.89
N PRO A 58 1.38 7.45 -11.63
CA PRO A 58 0.16 8.18 -11.30
C PRO A 58 0.20 9.60 -11.87
N SER A 59 -0.93 10.05 -12.39
CA SER A 59 -1.05 11.41 -12.92
C SER A 59 -1.10 12.46 -11.81
N ASP A 60 -0.82 13.72 -12.15
CA ASP A 60 -1.03 14.84 -11.22
C ASP A 60 -2.48 14.94 -10.74
N GLU A 61 -3.43 14.51 -11.58
CA GLU A 61 -4.85 14.50 -11.24
C GLU A 61 -5.16 13.47 -10.15
N TYR A 62 -4.52 12.30 -10.20
CA TYR A 62 -4.62 11.31 -9.12
C TYR A 62 -4.20 11.91 -7.77
N PHE A 63 -3.05 12.60 -7.72
CA PHE A 63 -2.60 13.21 -6.47
C PHE A 63 -3.53 14.35 -6.01
N ARG A 64 -4.07 15.16 -6.93
CA ARG A 64 -5.05 16.20 -6.58
C ARG A 64 -6.30 15.58 -5.94
N GLU A 65 -6.84 14.51 -6.52
CA GLU A 65 -8.01 13.82 -5.97
C GLU A 65 -7.70 13.13 -4.63
N LEU A 66 -6.54 12.49 -4.51
CA LEU A 66 -6.10 11.89 -3.25
C LEU A 66 -6.04 12.93 -2.12
N PHE A 67 -5.47 14.12 -2.40
CA PHE A 67 -5.41 15.23 -1.43
C PHE A 67 -6.78 15.85 -1.19
N ARG A 68 -7.67 15.89 -2.18
CA ARG A 68 -9.02 16.39 -2.02
C ARG A 68 -9.83 15.53 -1.05
N VAL A 69 -9.81 14.21 -1.21
CA VAL A 69 -10.68 13.30 -0.46
C VAL A 69 -10.14 12.92 0.91
N SER A 70 -8.85 13.18 1.20
CA SER A 70 -8.23 12.75 2.46
C SER A 70 -7.50 13.89 3.19
N LYS A 71 -7.59 13.89 4.53
CA LYS A 71 -6.98 14.91 5.41
C LYS A 71 -5.48 14.70 5.59
N GLY A 72 -5.04 13.45 5.70
CA GLY A 72 -3.65 13.06 5.84
C GLY A 72 -3.28 11.96 4.85
N GLN A 73 -2.02 11.93 4.38
CA GLN A 73 -1.57 10.96 3.38
C GLN A 73 -0.22 10.38 3.74
N ILE A 74 -0.06 9.07 3.50
CA ILE A 74 1.20 8.34 3.49
C ILE A 74 1.34 7.70 2.11
N ILE A 75 2.34 8.10 1.34
CA ILE A 75 2.52 7.69 -0.05
C ILE A 75 3.85 6.94 -0.20
N TRP A 76 3.77 5.64 -0.43
CA TRP A 76 4.94 4.79 -0.67
C TRP A 76 5.55 5.07 -2.05
N GLY A 77 6.86 4.87 -2.17
CA GLY A 77 7.58 5.09 -3.43
C GLY A 77 7.67 6.55 -3.87
N ALA A 78 7.37 7.49 -2.99
CA ALA A 78 7.26 8.92 -3.29
C ALA A 78 8.53 9.56 -3.86
N ASN A 79 9.68 8.94 -3.68
CA ASN A 79 10.93 9.35 -4.33
C ASN A 79 10.92 9.17 -5.86
N ASN A 80 9.89 8.54 -6.42
CA ASN A 80 9.70 8.35 -7.86
C ASN A 80 8.67 9.32 -8.46
N PHE A 81 8.02 10.15 -7.65
CA PHE A 81 6.98 11.07 -8.09
C PHE A 81 7.45 12.52 -8.03
N GLU A 82 7.13 13.25 -9.09
CA GLU A 82 7.29 14.71 -9.12
C GLU A 82 6.00 15.38 -8.61
N GLY A 83 6.09 16.64 -8.19
CA GLY A 83 4.90 17.44 -7.85
C GLY A 83 4.31 17.19 -6.45
N LEU A 84 4.82 16.26 -5.65
CA LEU A 84 4.37 16.14 -4.26
C LEU A 84 4.77 17.40 -3.44
N PRO A 85 3.89 17.90 -2.56
CA PRO A 85 4.20 19.05 -1.72
C PRO A 85 5.44 18.79 -0.84
N ARG A 86 6.19 19.86 -0.56
CA ARG A 86 7.31 19.74 0.38
C ARG A 86 6.81 19.31 1.76
N THR A 87 7.50 18.35 2.36
CA THR A 87 7.29 17.92 3.75
C THR A 87 8.63 17.69 4.45
N GLU A 88 8.64 17.84 5.76
CA GLU A 88 9.72 17.37 6.61
C GLU A 88 9.45 16.00 7.23
N TYR A 89 8.26 15.45 6.96
CA TYR A 89 7.79 14.18 7.52
C TYR A 89 7.90 13.05 6.51
N PHE A 90 8.40 11.92 6.98
CA PHE A 90 8.50 10.72 6.18
C PHE A 90 8.54 9.47 7.06
N THR A 91 8.36 8.32 6.44
CA THR A 91 8.59 7.04 7.11
C THR A 91 9.38 6.09 6.22
N ILE A 92 10.11 5.18 6.84
CA ILE A 92 10.97 4.22 6.16
C ILE A 92 10.63 2.81 6.64
N TRP A 93 10.52 1.88 5.70
CA TRP A 93 10.59 0.47 6.00
C TRP A 93 12.00 -0.04 5.73
N ASN A 94 12.73 -0.37 6.81
CA ASN A 94 14.00 -1.08 6.76
C ASN A 94 13.73 -2.59 6.65
N LYS A 95 14.14 -3.19 5.53
CA LYS A 95 13.86 -4.60 5.19
C LYS A 95 14.84 -5.59 5.81
N GLU A 96 15.88 -5.12 6.49
CA GLU A 96 16.97 -5.93 7.06
C GLU A 96 17.54 -6.95 6.04
N GLN A 97 17.74 -6.50 4.81
CA GLN A 97 18.28 -7.32 3.74
C GLN A 97 19.62 -6.77 3.24
N SER A 98 20.55 -7.66 2.94
CA SER A 98 21.92 -7.34 2.54
C SER A 98 22.26 -7.72 1.10
N VAL A 99 21.27 -8.12 0.30
CA VAL A 99 21.51 -8.51 -1.09
C VAL A 99 21.78 -7.26 -1.94
N GLU A 100 22.97 -7.18 -2.50
CA GLU A 100 23.60 -5.98 -3.09
C GLU A 100 22.74 -5.27 -4.16
N ASN A 101 21.92 -5.99 -4.91
CA ASN A 101 21.12 -5.44 -6.01
C ASN A 101 19.64 -5.19 -5.65
N PHE A 102 19.27 -5.32 -4.37
CA PHE A 102 17.91 -5.08 -3.89
C PHE A 102 17.88 -3.93 -2.90
N ALA A 103 16.85 -3.08 -2.99
CA ALA A 103 16.68 -1.97 -2.06
C ALA A 103 16.55 -2.49 -0.62
N SER A 104 17.45 -2.03 0.26
CA SER A 104 17.45 -2.39 1.69
C SER A 104 16.34 -1.69 2.46
N LEU A 105 15.78 -0.62 1.90
CA LEU A 105 14.70 0.16 2.50
C LEU A 105 13.68 0.62 1.46
N GLU A 106 12.48 0.95 1.92
CA GLU A 106 11.48 1.70 1.15
C GLU A 106 11.11 2.99 1.89
N TYR A 107 10.86 4.02 1.10
CA TYR A 107 10.54 5.36 1.57
C TYR A 107 9.07 5.69 1.32
N ALA A 108 8.42 6.30 2.30
CA ALA A 108 7.10 6.91 2.13
C ALA A 108 7.11 8.37 2.57
N TRP A 109 6.54 9.23 1.73
CA TRP A 109 6.23 10.61 2.03
C TRP A 109 5.03 10.67 2.99
N VAL A 110 5.10 11.58 3.96
CA VAL A 110 4.02 11.80 4.94
C VAL A 110 3.60 13.26 4.86
N SER A 111 2.30 13.53 4.74
CA SER A 111 1.79 14.88 4.62
C SER A 111 2.02 15.72 5.88
N MET A 112 2.22 17.03 5.68
CA MET A 112 2.41 18.01 6.78
C MET A 112 1.22 18.03 7.74
N SER A 113 0.01 17.75 7.27
CA SER A 113 -1.22 17.71 8.08
C SER A 113 -1.18 16.65 9.19
N ILE A 114 -0.38 15.59 9.02
CA ILE A 114 -0.21 14.55 10.05
C ILE A 114 0.63 15.04 11.23
N GLY A 115 1.61 15.91 10.99
CA GLY A 115 2.38 16.58 12.04
C GLY A 115 3.20 15.65 12.93
N LYS A 116 3.71 14.53 12.39
CA LYS A 116 4.51 13.55 13.15
C LYS A 116 5.92 13.43 12.59
N PRO A 117 6.95 13.44 13.47
CA PRO A 117 8.34 13.33 13.04
C PRO A 117 8.61 12.06 12.25
N ALA A 118 9.71 12.08 11.49
CA ALA A 118 10.16 10.93 10.73
C ALA A 118 10.33 9.68 11.61
N LYS A 119 9.84 8.53 11.11
CA LYS A 119 9.87 7.24 11.80
C LYS A 119 10.41 6.14 10.90
N MET A 120 10.96 5.12 11.51
CA MET A 120 11.42 3.92 10.83
C MET A 120 10.76 2.68 11.41
N PHE A 121 10.24 1.83 10.52
CA PHE A 121 9.79 0.49 10.83
C PHE A 121 10.86 -0.52 10.36
N THR A 122 11.31 -1.39 11.24
CA THR A 122 12.27 -2.44 10.90
C THR A 122 11.60 -3.80 10.94
N TYR A 123 11.56 -4.47 9.78
CA TYR A 123 10.97 -5.79 9.66
C TYR A 123 11.60 -6.53 8.48
N SER A 124 12.23 -7.68 8.77
CA SER A 124 12.98 -8.44 7.78
C SER A 124 12.10 -8.97 6.65
N ILE A 125 12.55 -8.74 5.41
CA ILE A 125 11.92 -9.29 4.21
C ILE A 125 11.93 -10.83 4.22
N HIS A 126 12.91 -11.45 4.87
CA HIS A 126 12.98 -12.90 5.00
C HIS A 126 11.88 -13.44 5.92
N LYS A 127 11.63 -12.78 7.06
CA LYS A 127 10.49 -13.11 7.94
C LYS A 127 9.16 -12.98 7.22
N HIS A 128 9.02 -11.94 6.41
CA HIS A 128 7.83 -11.73 5.59
C HIS A 128 7.62 -12.86 4.57
N ASN A 129 8.67 -13.28 3.88
CA ASN A 129 8.61 -14.36 2.88
C ASN A 129 8.38 -15.74 3.50
N HIS A 130 8.76 -15.95 4.77
CA HIS A 130 8.57 -17.20 5.51
C HIS A 130 7.22 -17.30 6.23
N SER A 131 6.51 -16.22 6.42
CA SER A 131 5.12 -16.28 6.89
C SER A 131 4.27 -16.92 5.80
N LYS A 132 3.98 -18.21 6.00
CA LYS A 132 3.40 -19.14 5.04
C LYS A 132 2.09 -18.62 4.45
N GLY A 133 2.16 -18.11 3.26
CA GLY A 133 1.04 -17.77 2.40
C GLY A 133 1.58 -17.60 0.99
N GLU A 134 0.81 -17.98 -0.02
CA GLU A 134 1.17 -17.73 -1.40
C GLU A 134 1.46 -16.24 -1.60
N LYS A 135 2.57 -15.92 -2.25
CA LYS A 135 2.91 -14.54 -2.62
C LYS A 135 1.96 -14.10 -3.72
N ILE A 136 0.88 -13.44 -3.34
CA ILE A 136 -0.19 -13.01 -4.23
C ILE A 136 0.26 -11.86 -5.15
N HIS A 137 1.12 -10.97 -4.65
CA HIS A 137 1.55 -9.77 -5.36
C HIS A 137 3.08 -9.63 -5.33
N PRO A 138 3.74 -9.25 -6.45
CA PRO A 138 5.20 -9.20 -6.54
C PRO A 138 5.84 -8.21 -5.56
N THR A 139 5.15 -7.10 -5.25
CA THR A 139 5.62 -6.05 -4.33
C THR A 139 4.87 -6.05 -3.00
N MET A 140 4.32 -7.20 -2.60
CA MET A 140 3.52 -7.34 -1.38
C MET A 140 4.25 -6.79 -0.14
N LYS A 141 3.65 -5.81 0.51
CA LYS A 141 4.12 -5.30 1.81
C LYS A 141 3.57 -6.15 2.96
N PRO A 142 4.30 -6.26 4.09
CA PRO A 142 3.85 -7.06 5.25
C PRO A 142 2.64 -6.44 5.94
N VAL A 143 1.73 -7.27 6.44
CA VAL A 143 0.61 -6.84 7.30
C VAL A 143 1.14 -6.04 8.50
N LYS A 144 2.25 -6.48 9.11
CA LYS A 144 2.89 -5.81 10.24
C LYS A 144 3.33 -4.37 9.96
N LEU A 145 3.67 -4.05 8.72
CA LEU A 145 3.98 -2.68 8.31
C LEU A 145 2.72 -1.79 8.38
N TYR A 146 1.60 -2.28 7.84
CA TYR A 146 0.34 -1.52 7.88
C TYR A 146 -0.22 -1.42 9.30
N GLU A 147 -0.13 -2.47 10.11
CA GLU A 147 -0.48 -2.39 11.54
C GLU A 147 0.34 -1.31 12.25
N TRP A 148 1.66 -1.27 12.00
CA TRP A 148 2.53 -0.26 12.58
C TRP A 148 2.18 1.15 12.10
N LEU A 149 1.87 1.33 10.81
CA LEU A 149 1.43 2.63 10.27
C LEU A 149 0.13 3.10 10.93
N LEU A 150 -0.87 2.23 11.02
CA LEU A 150 -2.14 2.56 11.66
C LEU A 150 -1.96 2.93 13.13
N MET A 151 -1.21 2.16 13.90
CA MET A 151 -0.91 2.47 15.31
C MET A 151 -0.16 3.79 15.52
N ASN A 152 0.68 4.20 14.57
CA ASN A 152 1.47 5.42 14.68
C ASN A 152 0.80 6.65 14.10
N TYR A 153 -0.04 6.52 13.08
CA TYR A 153 -0.51 7.64 12.27
C TYR A 153 -2.04 7.81 12.29
N ALA A 154 -2.81 6.74 12.52
CA ALA A 154 -4.26 6.81 12.65
C ALA A 154 -4.71 7.03 14.10
N LYS A 155 -5.94 7.47 14.26
CA LYS A 155 -6.67 7.59 15.54
C LYS A 155 -7.86 6.64 15.53
N LEU A 156 -8.37 6.32 16.70
CA LEU A 156 -9.59 5.51 16.82
C LEU A 156 -10.74 6.13 15.99
N ASN A 157 -11.44 5.28 15.23
CA ASN A 157 -12.53 5.64 14.31
C ASN A 157 -12.13 6.44 13.06
N ASP A 158 -10.84 6.62 12.78
CA ASP A 158 -10.42 7.20 11.51
C ASP A 158 -10.89 6.33 10.34
N LYS A 159 -11.39 6.98 9.30
CA LYS A 159 -11.71 6.37 8.01
C LYS A 159 -10.47 6.31 7.15
N ILE A 160 -10.08 5.10 6.78
CA ILE A 160 -8.84 4.85 6.03
C ILE A 160 -9.15 4.65 4.55
N LEU A 161 -8.30 5.20 3.68
CA LEU A 161 -8.36 5.02 2.24
C LEU A 161 -7.12 4.28 1.73
N ASP A 162 -7.34 3.30 0.82
CA ASP A 162 -6.29 2.69 0.02
C ASP A 162 -6.74 2.56 -1.43
N THR A 163 -6.08 3.27 -2.34
CA THR A 163 -6.41 3.32 -3.77
C THR A 163 -5.68 2.28 -4.62
N HIS A 164 -4.81 1.48 -4.02
CA HIS A 164 -3.99 0.46 -4.69
C HIS A 164 -3.76 -0.73 -3.76
N LEU A 165 -4.84 -1.46 -3.45
CA LEU A 165 -4.87 -2.47 -2.38
C LEU A 165 -3.88 -3.62 -2.59
N GLY A 166 -3.65 -4.03 -3.85
CA GLY A 166 -2.75 -5.11 -4.21
C GLY A 166 -3.07 -6.42 -3.49
N SER A 167 -2.17 -6.86 -2.63
CA SER A 167 -2.29 -8.14 -1.91
C SER A 167 -3.31 -8.18 -0.76
N GLY A 168 -3.94 -7.06 -0.41
CA GLY A 168 -4.87 -6.97 0.72
C GLY A 168 -4.20 -6.94 2.12
N SER A 169 -2.89 -6.74 2.20
CA SER A 169 -2.20 -6.66 3.50
C SER A 169 -2.73 -5.52 4.38
N HIS A 170 -3.08 -4.39 3.77
CA HIS A 170 -3.67 -3.25 4.48
C HIS A 170 -5.07 -3.57 5.01
N ALA A 171 -5.89 -4.27 4.23
CA ALA A 171 -7.22 -4.70 4.67
C ALA A 171 -7.16 -5.64 5.89
N ILE A 172 -6.20 -6.57 5.91
CA ILE A 172 -5.95 -7.43 7.06
C ILE A 172 -5.53 -6.63 8.30
N ALA A 173 -4.63 -5.65 8.13
CA ALA A 173 -4.20 -4.79 9.22
C ALA A 173 -5.36 -3.95 9.80
N CYS A 174 -6.20 -3.37 8.94
CA CYS A 174 -7.41 -2.66 9.35
C CYS A 174 -8.39 -3.58 10.08
N HIS A 175 -8.56 -4.81 9.61
CA HIS A 175 -9.39 -5.81 10.30
C HIS A 175 -8.86 -6.11 11.70
N ASN A 176 -7.56 -6.37 11.84
CA ASN A 176 -6.93 -6.72 13.11
C ASN A 176 -7.03 -5.60 14.16
N LEU A 177 -7.00 -4.35 13.72
CA LEU A 177 -7.00 -3.18 14.58
C LEU A 177 -8.37 -2.48 14.68
N GLY A 178 -9.39 -2.99 13.98
CA GLY A 178 -10.76 -2.46 14.05
C GLY A 178 -10.97 -1.14 13.29
N PHE A 179 -10.13 -0.80 12.31
CA PHE A 179 -10.30 0.40 11.49
C PHE A 179 -11.33 0.21 10.37
N GLU A 180 -12.00 1.30 10.00
CA GLU A 180 -12.80 1.37 8.79
C GLU A 180 -11.89 1.61 7.59
N LEU A 181 -12.00 0.75 6.55
CA LEU A 181 -11.23 0.87 5.33
C LEU A 181 -12.16 0.92 4.11
N THR A 182 -11.90 1.88 3.24
CA THR A 182 -12.36 1.90 1.85
C THR A 182 -11.16 1.69 0.94
N ALA A 183 -11.23 0.69 0.05
CA ALA A 183 -10.12 0.38 -0.84
C ALA A 183 -10.60 -0.04 -2.23
N CYS A 184 -9.75 0.15 -3.24
CA CYS A 184 -9.96 -0.43 -4.56
C CYS A 184 -8.70 -1.14 -5.08
N GLU A 185 -8.94 -2.05 -6.03
CA GLU A 185 -7.94 -2.72 -6.82
C GLU A 185 -8.43 -2.82 -8.26
N LEU A 186 -7.62 -2.33 -9.19
CA LEU A 186 -7.98 -2.30 -10.61
C LEU A 186 -7.90 -3.69 -11.24
N ASP A 187 -6.83 -4.43 -10.94
CA ASP A 187 -6.61 -5.78 -11.45
C ASP A 187 -7.56 -6.77 -10.76
N LYS A 188 -8.43 -7.40 -11.57
CA LYS A 188 -9.44 -8.33 -11.06
C LYS A 188 -8.85 -9.55 -10.36
N GLU A 189 -7.73 -10.07 -10.84
CA GLU A 189 -7.09 -11.26 -10.25
C GLU A 189 -6.52 -10.91 -8.86
N TYR A 190 -5.87 -9.74 -8.71
CA TYR A 190 -5.40 -9.25 -7.41
C TYR A 190 -6.55 -8.89 -6.47
N TYR A 191 -7.63 -8.30 -6.99
CA TYR A 191 -8.83 -8.05 -6.22
C TYR A 191 -9.41 -9.34 -5.62
N GLU A 192 -9.67 -10.36 -6.45
CA GLU A 192 -10.22 -11.64 -6.00
C GLU A 192 -9.29 -12.36 -5.01
N ALA A 193 -7.98 -12.34 -5.28
CA ALA A 193 -6.97 -12.91 -4.39
C ALA A 193 -6.90 -12.19 -3.03
N SER A 194 -7.02 -10.86 -3.01
CA SER A 194 -7.04 -10.06 -1.78
C SER A 194 -8.26 -10.37 -0.92
N LEU A 195 -9.45 -10.48 -1.53
CA LEU A 195 -10.68 -10.86 -0.84
C LEU A 195 -10.59 -12.29 -0.24
N LYS A 196 -10.10 -13.25 -1.02
CA LYS A 196 -9.88 -14.62 -0.55
C LYS A 196 -8.94 -14.63 0.67
N ARG A 197 -7.84 -13.89 0.60
CA ARG A 197 -6.86 -13.80 1.68
C ARG A 197 -7.45 -13.17 2.94
N LEU A 198 -8.20 -12.07 2.81
CA LEU A 198 -8.87 -11.44 3.94
C LEU A 198 -9.87 -12.39 4.60
N LYS A 199 -10.70 -13.08 3.79
CA LYS A 199 -11.68 -14.07 4.29
C LYS A 199 -11.00 -15.21 5.04
N GLN A 200 -9.92 -15.76 4.51
CA GLN A 200 -9.15 -16.82 5.17
C GLN A 200 -8.57 -16.35 6.51
N HIS A 201 -8.06 -15.13 6.57
CA HIS A 201 -7.54 -14.54 7.79
C HIS A 201 -8.64 -14.37 8.86
N GLN A 202 -9.81 -13.88 8.48
CA GLN A 202 -10.96 -13.73 9.38
C GLN A 202 -11.45 -15.07 9.95
N GLN A 203 -11.43 -16.14 9.14
CA GLN A 203 -11.80 -17.47 9.59
C GLN A 203 -10.82 -18.07 10.60
N GLN A 204 -9.52 -17.78 10.49
CA GLN A 204 -8.52 -18.27 11.44
C GLN A 204 -8.69 -17.65 12.83
N LEU A 205 -9.11 -16.40 12.93
CA LEU A 205 -9.34 -15.70 14.20
C LEU A 205 -10.60 -16.17 14.94
N THR A 206 -11.56 -16.79 14.25
CA THR A 206 -12.79 -17.29 14.87
C THR A 206 -12.67 -18.71 15.45
N MET A 207 -11.50 -19.35 15.32
CA MET A 207 -11.26 -20.69 15.83
C MET A 207 -10.57 -20.72 17.21
N PHE A 208 -10.41 -19.56 17.84
CA PHE A 208 -9.91 -19.34 19.20
C PHE A 208 -10.91 -18.45 19.97
#